data_cdbd1a19cf4ac3181599ecc4c6ee483c
#
_entry.id   cdbd1a19cf4ac3181599ecc4c6ee483c
#
_cell.length_a   1.000
_cell.length_b   1.000
_cell.length_c   1.000
_cell.angle_alpha   90.00
_cell.angle_beta   90.00
_cell.angle_gamma   90.00
#
_symmetry.space_group_name_H-M   'P 1'
#
loop_
_entity.id
_entity.type
_entity.pdbx_description
1 polymer ?
#
loop_
_entity_poly.entity_id
_entity_poly.type
_entity_poly.pdbx_seq_one_letter_code
_entity_poly.pdbx_strand_id
1 'polypeptide(L)'
;MLVIALCKGRFLEPSLDLLMQAGIRFPEDLASSRKLIFNSDDQRFRAVLVKPADVPTYVEYGAADAGIAGRDVVLESRADVLQPLDLKFGYCKIAVAGINGQAEEKPRVSEVEQNCDPHPARLQMMAHPLPAGERDSKPTIRVATKYPHITMDYYNVRGIPVEIIPLSGSIELAPLIGLADRIVDLVETGRTLKDNGLEIVEVITDSSARLLINRAGYQTKRDEVLRLIQALEKVIR
;
A
#
# COMPACT_ATOMS: atom_id res chain seq x y z
N MET A 1 11.17 -9.98 -25.22
CA MET A 1 11.92 -9.41 -24.06
C MET A 1 10.89 -8.80 -23.09
N LEU A 2 10.91 -9.23 -21.84
CA LEU A 2 10.06 -8.69 -20.79
C LEU A 2 10.75 -7.53 -20.04
N VAL A 3 10.01 -6.47 -19.75
CA VAL A 3 10.47 -5.34 -18.94
C VAL A 3 9.97 -5.54 -17.51
N ILE A 4 10.89 -5.48 -16.52
CA ILE A 4 10.58 -5.66 -15.10
C ILE A 4 10.93 -4.35 -14.36
N ALA A 5 9.94 -3.71 -13.74
CA ALA A 5 10.15 -2.57 -12.86
C ALA A 5 10.59 -3.05 -11.47
N LEU A 6 11.78 -2.62 -11.04
CA LEU A 6 12.35 -2.92 -9.73
C LEU A 6 12.48 -1.63 -8.93
N CYS A 7 12.11 -1.67 -7.64
CA CYS A 7 12.23 -0.51 -6.80
C CYS A 7 13.63 -0.39 -6.19
N LYS A 8 14.18 0.83 -6.21
CA LYS A 8 15.40 1.15 -5.47
C LYS A 8 15.17 1.05 -3.96
N GLY A 9 16.26 0.78 -3.22
CA GLY A 9 16.22 0.68 -1.76
C GLY A 9 16.13 -0.75 -1.27
N ARG A 10 15.52 -0.96 -0.10
CA ARG A 10 15.54 -2.23 0.64
C ARG A 10 15.02 -3.47 -0.11
N PHE A 11 14.20 -3.28 -1.13
CA PHE A 11 13.66 -4.39 -1.93
C PHE A 11 14.52 -4.76 -3.13
N LEU A 12 15.52 -3.94 -3.50
CA LEU A 12 16.30 -4.18 -4.71
C LEU A 12 17.12 -5.47 -4.61
N GLU A 13 17.96 -5.58 -3.58
CA GLU A 13 18.84 -6.75 -3.39
C GLU A 13 18.02 -8.05 -3.25
N PRO A 14 17.00 -8.14 -2.35
CA PRO A 14 16.17 -9.36 -2.27
C PRO A 14 15.46 -9.70 -3.58
N SER A 15 15.07 -8.70 -4.38
CA SER A 15 14.45 -8.93 -5.69
C SER A 15 15.44 -9.49 -6.70
N LEU A 16 16.68 -8.98 -6.71
CA LEU A 16 17.74 -9.48 -7.60
C LEU A 16 18.16 -10.90 -7.22
N ASP A 17 18.28 -11.20 -5.93
CA ASP A 17 18.58 -12.53 -5.42
C ASP A 17 17.50 -13.54 -5.84
N LEU A 18 16.23 -13.16 -5.69
CA LEU A 18 15.10 -14.00 -6.10
C LEU A 18 15.09 -14.25 -7.62
N LEU A 19 15.33 -13.21 -8.42
CA LEU A 19 15.43 -13.31 -9.88
C LEU A 19 16.63 -14.19 -10.31
N MET A 20 17.76 -14.02 -9.64
CA MET A 20 18.95 -14.83 -9.89
C MET A 20 18.70 -16.33 -9.61
N GLN A 21 18.05 -16.65 -8.49
CA GLN A 21 17.65 -18.01 -8.16
C GLN A 21 16.63 -18.59 -9.18
N ALA A 22 15.80 -17.73 -9.75
CA ALA A 22 14.88 -18.08 -10.84
C ALA A 22 15.58 -18.18 -12.22
N GLY A 23 16.91 -18.02 -12.27
CA GLY A 23 17.71 -18.11 -13.51
C GLY A 23 17.76 -16.83 -14.33
N ILE A 24 17.34 -15.68 -13.76
CA ILE A 24 17.35 -14.37 -14.41
C ILE A 24 18.48 -13.55 -13.79
N ARG A 25 19.59 -13.39 -14.50
CA ARG A 25 20.77 -12.70 -14.02
C ARG A 25 20.90 -11.31 -14.63
N PHE A 26 21.21 -10.35 -13.82
CA PHE A 26 21.55 -8.99 -14.21
C PHE A 26 23.00 -8.68 -13.85
N PRO A 27 23.65 -7.66 -14.48
CA PRO A 27 25.01 -7.25 -14.15
C PRO A 27 25.16 -6.93 -12.67
N GLU A 28 26.30 -7.28 -12.08
CA GLU A 28 26.59 -7.08 -10.64
C GLU A 28 26.60 -5.61 -10.21
N ASP A 29 26.89 -4.68 -11.14
CA ASP A 29 26.90 -3.24 -10.87
C ASP A 29 25.52 -2.59 -10.83
N LEU A 30 24.43 -3.35 -11.04
CA LEU A 30 23.06 -2.81 -11.10
C LEU A 30 22.70 -2.06 -9.83
N ALA A 31 23.00 -2.59 -8.65
CA ALA A 31 22.66 -1.97 -7.38
C ALA A 31 23.44 -0.68 -7.08
N SER A 32 24.69 -0.59 -7.54
CA SER A 32 25.60 0.53 -7.28
C SER A 32 25.62 1.60 -8.39
N SER A 33 25.10 1.27 -9.57
CA SER A 33 25.13 2.13 -10.75
C SER A 33 24.13 3.28 -10.67
N ARG A 34 24.46 4.39 -11.36
CA ARG A 34 23.52 5.48 -11.63
C ARG A 34 22.60 5.21 -12.81
N LYS A 35 22.89 4.19 -13.62
CA LYS A 35 22.00 3.77 -14.71
C LYS A 35 20.67 3.32 -14.14
N LEU A 36 19.62 3.44 -14.94
CA LEU A 36 18.25 3.08 -14.57
C LEU A 36 17.69 1.90 -15.37
N ILE A 37 18.42 1.47 -16.41
CA ILE A 37 17.99 0.41 -17.32
C ILE A 37 19.14 -0.56 -17.50
N PHE A 38 18.85 -1.85 -17.30
CA PHE A 38 19.81 -2.94 -17.44
C PHE A 38 19.15 -4.11 -18.18
N ASN A 39 19.88 -4.73 -19.09
CA ASN A 39 19.43 -5.97 -19.69
C ASN A 39 19.99 -7.16 -18.90
N SER A 40 19.24 -8.28 -18.86
CA SER A 40 19.75 -9.56 -18.34
C SER A 40 20.86 -10.11 -19.26
N ASP A 41 21.70 -11.00 -18.73
CA ASP A 41 22.81 -11.61 -19.47
C ASP A 41 22.33 -12.30 -20.74
N ASP A 42 21.15 -12.94 -20.70
CA ASP A 42 20.53 -13.65 -21.82
C ASP A 42 19.66 -12.75 -22.72
N GLN A 43 19.63 -11.44 -22.47
CA GLN A 43 18.85 -10.44 -23.22
C GLN A 43 17.33 -10.69 -23.29
N ARG A 44 16.80 -11.60 -22.47
CA ARG A 44 15.35 -11.87 -22.42
C ARG A 44 14.59 -10.93 -21.53
N PHE A 45 15.28 -10.33 -20.55
CA PHE A 45 14.69 -9.41 -19.57
C PHE A 45 15.41 -8.07 -19.58
N ARG A 46 14.65 -7.05 -19.21
CA ARG A 46 15.17 -5.69 -18.97
C ARG A 46 14.66 -5.20 -17.62
N ALA A 47 15.57 -4.85 -16.72
CA ALA A 47 15.23 -4.20 -15.47
C ALA A 47 15.16 -2.68 -15.65
N VAL A 48 14.14 -2.04 -15.08
CA VAL A 48 13.98 -0.59 -14.99
C VAL A 48 13.91 -0.23 -13.52
N LEU A 49 14.87 0.59 -13.05
CA LEU A 49 14.96 0.98 -11.64
C LEU A 49 14.16 2.26 -11.39
N VAL A 50 13.12 2.16 -10.58
CA VAL A 50 12.21 3.27 -10.27
C VAL A 50 12.05 3.45 -8.75
N LYS A 51 11.37 4.51 -8.31
CA LYS A 51 10.99 4.65 -6.91
C LYS A 51 9.92 3.61 -6.54
N PRO A 52 9.86 3.13 -5.28
CA PRO A 52 8.86 2.15 -4.87
C PRO A 52 7.41 2.56 -5.22
N ALA A 53 7.05 3.82 -4.97
CA ALA A 53 5.70 4.33 -5.23
C ALA A 53 5.33 4.34 -6.73
N ASP A 54 6.31 4.34 -7.61
CA ASP A 54 6.09 4.45 -9.06
C ASP A 54 5.95 3.08 -9.74
N VAL A 55 6.39 1.98 -9.10
CA VAL A 55 6.37 0.65 -9.71
C VAL A 55 4.97 0.25 -10.20
N PRO A 56 3.89 0.38 -9.40
CA PRO A 56 2.55 0.02 -9.87
C PRO A 56 2.13 0.81 -11.12
N THR A 57 2.44 2.11 -11.17
CA THR A 57 2.14 2.98 -12.32
C THR A 57 2.88 2.51 -13.59
N TYR A 58 4.18 2.19 -13.48
CA TYR A 58 4.94 1.68 -14.63
C TYR A 58 4.37 0.37 -15.18
N VAL A 59 3.86 -0.49 -14.28
CA VAL A 59 3.23 -1.75 -14.68
C VAL A 59 1.84 -1.51 -15.24
N GLU A 60 1.00 -0.70 -14.60
CA GLU A 60 -0.36 -0.41 -15.04
C GLU A 60 -0.40 0.17 -16.45
N TYR A 61 0.44 1.16 -16.73
CA TYR A 61 0.52 1.82 -18.04
C TYR A 61 1.33 1.05 -19.09
N GLY A 62 1.83 -0.15 -18.77
CA GLY A 62 2.53 -1.02 -19.71
C GLY A 62 3.95 -0.56 -20.08
N ALA A 63 4.52 0.42 -19.36
CA ALA A 63 5.93 0.78 -19.47
C ALA A 63 6.83 -0.35 -18.96
N ALA A 64 6.30 -1.18 -18.05
CA ALA A 64 6.87 -2.45 -17.65
C ALA A 64 5.80 -3.56 -17.76
N ASP A 65 6.22 -4.75 -18.20
CA ASP A 65 5.36 -5.94 -18.29
C ASP A 65 5.10 -6.55 -16.91
N ALA A 66 6.08 -6.44 -16.02
CA ALA A 66 6.05 -6.92 -14.66
C ALA A 66 6.72 -5.92 -13.71
N GLY A 67 6.50 -6.08 -12.40
CA GLY A 67 7.17 -5.28 -11.37
C GLY A 67 7.21 -6.01 -10.03
N ILE A 68 8.14 -5.58 -9.16
CA ILE A 68 8.20 -6.04 -7.77
C ILE A 68 8.04 -4.84 -6.86
N ALA A 69 6.98 -4.85 -6.04
CA ALA A 69 6.68 -3.79 -5.08
C ALA A 69 6.00 -4.35 -3.83
N GLY A 70 5.99 -3.57 -2.74
CA GLY A 70 5.22 -3.88 -1.55
C GLY A 70 3.72 -3.83 -1.81
N ARG A 71 2.96 -4.72 -1.17
CA ARG A 71 1.49 -4.71 -1.24
C ARG A 71 0.90 -3.39 -0.77
N ASP A 72 1.52 -2.75 0.22
CA ASP A 72 1.18 -1.41 0.71
C ASP A 72 1.16 -0.37 -0.42
N VAL A 73 2.19 -0.37 -1.26
CA VAL A 73 2.31 0.55 -2.40
C VAL A 73 1.20 0.29 -3.44
N VAL A 74 0.89 -0.98 -3.70
CA VAL A 74 -0.15 -1.35 -4.66
C VAL A 74 -1.54 -0.95 -4.15
N LEU A 75 -1.82 -1.20 -2.87
CA LEU A 75 -3.09 -0.80 -2.24
C LEU A 75 -3.25 0.73 -2.24
N GLU A 76 -2.18 1.45 -1.91
CA GLU A 76 -2.20 2.92 -1.87
C GLU A 76 -2.37 3.54 -3.26
N SER A 77 -1.69 3.01 -4.27
CA SER A 77 -1.79 3.51 -5.64
C SER A 77 -3.13 3.20 -6.31
N ARG A 78 -3.87 2.19 -5.82
CA ARG A 78 -5.09 1.67 -6.46
C ARG A 78 -4.89 1.24 -7.91
N ALA A 79 -3.66 0.89 -8.29
CA ALA A 79 -3.31 0.50 -9.66
C ALA A 79 -4.02 -0.78 -10.10
N ASP A 80 -4.52 -0.80 -11.33
CA ASP A 80 -5.17 -1.97 -11.93
C ASP A 80 -4.14 -2.95 -12.51
N VAL A 81 -3.51 -3.72 -11.62
CA VAL A 81 -2.49 -4.71 -11.93
C VAL A 81 -2.84 -6.09 -11.37
N LEU A 82 -2.34 -7.15 -12.00
CA LEU A 82 -2.44 -8.51 -11.45
C LEU A 82 -1.35 -8.73 -10.40
N GLN A 83 -1.65 -9.46 -9.34
CA GLN A 83 -0.73 -9.82 -8.26
C GLN A 83 -0.68 -11.34 -8.08
N PRO A 84 -0.06 -12.09 -9.01
CA PRO A 84 -0.12 -13.54 -9.00
C PRO A 84 0.67 -14.19 -7.86
N LEU A 85 1.72 -13.55 -7.34
CA LEU A 85 2.60 -14.14 -6.33
C LEU A 85 2.88 -13.19 -5.16
N ASP A 86 2.86 -13.76 -3.96
CA ASP A 86 3.50 -13.22 -2.77
C ASP A 86 4.95 -13.73 -2.74
N LEU A 87 5.91 -12.81 -2.82
CA LEU A 87 7.33 -13.14 -2.96
C LEU A 87 8.01 -13.53 -1.64
N LYS A 88 7.26 -13.52 -0.53
CA LYS A 88 7.69 -14.01 0.79
C LYS A 88 8.88 -13.26 1.41
N PHE A 89 9.05 -12.00 1.08
CA PHE A 89 10.01 -11.11 1.74
C PHE A 89 9.43 -9.70 1.96
N GLY A 90 10.16 -8.84 2.72
CA GLY A 90 9.76 -7.47 2.98
C GLY A 90 8.49 -7.34 3.81
N TYR A 91 8.27 -8.28 4.76
CA TYR A 91 7.10 -8.29 5.63
C TYR A 91 7.05 -7.05 6.52
N CYS A 92 5.90 -6.41 6.56
CA CYS A 92 5.58 -5.32 7.46
C CYS A 92 4.06 -5.24 7.66
N LYS A 93 3.62 -4.35 8.53
CA LYS A 93 2.20 -4.10 8.79
C LYS A 93 1.90 -2.63 8.54
N ILE A 94 0.72 -2.34 8.02
CA ILE A 94 0.16 -1.00 8.05
C ILE A 94 -0.68 -0.93 9.32
N ALA A 95 -0.36 0.00 10.21
CA ALA A 95 -1.01 0.11 11.50
C ALA A 95 -1.38 1.54 11.85
N VAL A 96 -2.45 1.68 12.62
CA VAL A 96 -2.80 2.92 13.32
C VAL A 96 -1.97 2.96 14.60
N ALA A 97 -1.29 4.07 14.85
CA ALA A 97 -0.57 4.29 16.10
C ALA A 97 -0.92 5.67 16.71
N GLY A 98 -0.71 5.80 18.00
CA GLY A 98 -0.96 7.04 18.74
C GLY A 98 -0.12 7.11 19.99
N ILE A 99 -0.22 8.21 20.76
CA ILE A 99 0.50 8.40 22.02
C ILE A 99 0.02 7.37 23.04
N ASN A 100 0.95 6.76 23.78
CA ASN A 100 0.66 5.81 24.85
C ASN A 100 -0.36 6.40 25.86
N GLY A 101 -1.37 5.60 26.23
CA GLY A 101 -2.43 6.02 27.16
C GLY A 101 -3.58 6.81 26.56
N GLN A 102 -3.51 7.24 25.30
CA GLN A 102 -4.63 7.85 24.55
C GLN A 102 -5.31 6.85 23.59
N ALA A 103 -4.90 5.59 23.64
CA ALA A 103 -5.39 4.53 22.76
C ALA A 103 -6.84 4.10 23.05
N GLU A 104 -7.41 4.46 24.22
CA GLU A 104 -8.65 3.86 24.72
C GLU A 104 -9.97 4.47 24.23
N GLU A 105 -9.96 5.53 23.46
CA GLU A 105 -11.18 5.87 22.74
C GLU A 105 -11.33 5.00 21.49
N LYS A 106 -11.64 3.71 21.70
CA LYS A 106 -12.26 2.91 20.64
C LYS A 106 -13.54 3.64 20.25
N PRO A 107 -13.67 4.05 18.97
CA PRO A 107 -14.96 4.56 18.52
C PRO A 107 -15.98 3.44 18.80
N ARG A 108 -16.97 3.74 19.65
CA ARG A 108 -18.08 2.83 19.88
C ARG A 108 -18.75 2.64 18.54
N VAL A 109 -18.52 1.49 17.92
CA VAL A 109 -19.36 0.99 16.84
C VAL A 109 -20.73 0.82 17.50
N SER A 110 -21.65 1.76 17.27
CA SER A 110 -23.04 1.54 17.57
C SER A 110 -23.45 0.32 16.71
N GLU A 111 -23.83 -0.76 17.35
CA GLU A 111 -24.53 -1.87 16.70
C GLU A 111 -25.74 -1.26 15.98
N VAL A 112 -25.59 -1.03 14.69
CA VAL A 112 -26.72 -0.72 13.83
C VAL A 112 -27.41 -2.05 13.63
N GLU A 113 -28.48 -2.26 14.37
CA GLU A 113 -29.43 -3.34 14.16
C GLU A 113 -29.77 -3.42 12.67
N GLN A 114 -29.51 -4.61 12.11
CA GLN A 114 -29.97 -5.00 10.78
C GLN A 114 -31.49 -5.09 10.78
N ASN A 115 -32.16 -3.98 10.48
CA ASN A 115 -33.55 -3.95 10.10
C ASN A 115 -33.74 -2.83 9.08
N CYS A 116 -33.50 -3.14 7.82
CA CYS A 116 -33.91 -2.34 6.68
C CYS A 116 -34.87 -3.18 5.83
N ASP A 117 -36.16 -3.10 6.13
CA ASP A 117 -37.18 -3.40 5.14
C ASP A 117 -37.26 -2.26 4.11
N PRO A 118 -37.15 -2.55 2.81
CA PRO A 118 -37.26 -1.53 1.77
C PRO A 118 -38.74 -1.22 1.48
N HIS A 119 -39.29 -0.17 2.09
CA HIS A 119 -40.62 0.33 1.70
C HIS A 119 -40.47 1.47 0.67
N PRO A 120 -40.97 1.33 -0.57
CA PRO A 120 -40.84 2.30 -1.64
C PRO A 120 -41.94 3.37 -1.64
N ALA A 121 -42.03 4.21 -0.63
CA ALA A 121 -42.99 5.33 -0.64
C ALA A 121 -42.58 6.44 0.32
N ARG A 122 -41.52 7.21 -0.04
CA ARG A 122 -41.29 8.58 0.50
C ARG A 122 -40.32 9.39 -0.35
N LEU A 123 -40.59 9.47 -1.63
CA LEU A 123 -40.07 10.52 -2.50
C LEU A 123 -41.18 11.53 -2.72
N GLN A 124 -41.26 12.51 -1.84
CA GLN A 124 -41.86 13.83 -2.04
C GLN A 124 -42.12 14.45 -0.67
N MET A 125 -41.35 15.43 -0.30
CA MET A 125 -41.82 16.71 0.20
C MET A 125 -40.73 17.47 0.96
N MET A 126 -40.52 18.71 0.50
CA MET A 126 -40.17 19.93 1.25
C MET A 126 -38.68 20.22 1.46
N ALA A 127 -38.16 21.01 0.56
CA ALA A 127 -37.11 21.97 0.81
C ALA A 127 -37.61 22.99 1.85
N HIS A 128 -37.31 22.74 3.14
CA HIS A 128 -37.27 23.79 4.15
C HIS A 128 -35.83 23.92 4.64
N PRO A 129 -35.28 25.15 4.76
CA PRO A 129 -34.01 25.32 5.41
C PRO A 129 -34.19 24.95 6.89
N LEU A 130 -33.49 23.91 7.32
CA LEU A 130 -33.43 23.53 8.71
C LEU A 130 -32.77 24.66 9.50
N PRO A 131 -33.27 25.01 10.69
CA PRO A 131 -32.64 25.99 11.56
C PRO A 131 -31.22 25.51 11.90
N ALA A 132 -30.32 26.47 12.07
CA ALA A 132 -28.94 26.22 12.52
C ALA A 132 -28.99 25.70 13.98
N GLY A 133 -29.28 24.40 14.11
CA GLY A 133 -29.11 23.65 15.35
C GLY A 133 -27.67 23.17 15.40
N GLU A 134 -27.06 23.28 16.56
CA GLU A 134 -25.77 22.72 16.92
C GLU A 134 -25.65 21.32 16.32
N ARG A 135 -24.81 21.20 15.30
CA ARG A 135 -24.36 19.89 14.84
C ARG A 135 -23.52 19.36 15.96
N ASP A 136 -23.97 18.32 16.63
CA ASP A 136 -23.12 17.38 17.37
C ASP A 136 -22.14 16.79 16.34
N SER A 137 -21.14 17.57 15.99
CA SER A 137 -20.04 17.12 15.15
C SER A 137 -19.22 16.17 16.02
N LYS A 138 -19.38 14.87 15.81
CA LYS A 138 -18.42 13.90 16.35
C LYS A 138 -17.02 14.47 16.06
N PRO A 139 -16.14 14.51 17.05
CA PRO A 139 -14.81 15.08 16.85
C PRO A 139 -14.14 14.34 15.69
N THR A 140 -13.70 15.08 14.68
CA THR A 140 -13.00 14.54 13.53
C THR A 140 -11.58 14.18 13.96
N ILE A 141 -11.18 12.93 13.79
CA ILE A 141 -9.83 12.47 14.13
C ILE A 141 -8.86 12.93 13.04
N ARG A 142 -7.79 13.63 13.41
CA ARG A 142 -6.71 14.01 12.49
C ARG A 142 -5.68 12.89 12.41
N VAL A 143 -5.41 12.40 11.21
CA VAL A 143 -4.49 11.28 10.97
C VAL A 143 -3.39 11.67 10.01
N ALA A 144 -2.15 11.69 10.48
CA ALA A 144 -0.99 11.91 9.63
C ALA A 144 -0.54 10.58 9.00
N THR A 145 -0.31 10.57 7.70
CA THR A 145 0.01 9.34 6.99
C THR A 145 0.70 9.57 5.64
N LYS A 146 1.47 8.56 5.22
CA LYS A 146 1.98 8.39 3.85
C LYS A 146 1.01 7.61 2.96
N TYR A 147 -0.06 7.06 3.54
CA TYR A 147 -1.03 6.15 2.93
C TYR A 147 -2.46 6.71 3.01
N PRO A 148 -2.73 7.88 2.36
CA PRO A 148 -4.03 8.54 2.44
C PRO A 148 -5.21 7.67 1.97
N HIS A 149 -5.05 6.89 0.89
CA HIS A 149 -6.14 6.07 0.37
C HIS A 149 -6.46 4.89 1.32
N ILE A 150 -5.43 4.17 1.77
CA ILE A 150 -5.61 3.06 2.73
C ILE A 150 -6.23 3.58 4.02
N THR A 151 -5.76 4.73 4.50
CA THR A 151 -6.27 5.36 5.72
C THR A 151 -7.74 5.76 5.56
N MET A 152 -8.09 6.42 4.46
CA MET A 152 -9.46 6.82 4.17
C MET A 152 -10.39 5.61 4.12
N ASP A 153 -10.01 4.55 3.41
CA ASP A 153 -10.80 3.32 3.29
C ASP A 153 -11.02 2.66 4.65
N TYR A 154 -9.96 2.61 5.48
CA TYR A 154 -10.02 2.04 6.84
C TYR A 154 -11.04 2.76 7.74
N TYR A 155 -11.03 4.10 7.75
CA TYR A 155 -11.94 4.90 8.59
C TYR A 155 -13.35 4.96 8.00
N ASN A 156 -13.49 5.01 6.67
CA ASN A 156 -14.81 5.03 6.00
C ASN A 156 -15.61 3.76 6.29
N VAL A 157 -14.99 2.57 6.20
CA VAL A 157 -15.66 1.29 6.52
C VAL A 157 -16.18 1.26 7.95
N ARG A 158 -15.54 2.00 8.87
CA ARG A 158 -15.93 2.10 10.29
C ARG A 158 -16.91 3.25 10.57
N GLY A 159 -17.26 4.04 9.58
CA GLY A 159 -18.11 5.22 9.73
C GLY A 159 -17.53 6.29 10.66
N ILE A 160 -16.21 6.40 10.73
CA ILE A 160 -15.49 7.35 11.58
C ILE A 160 -15.05 8.54 10.74
N PRO A 161 -15.46 9.77 11.08
CA PRO A 161 -14.97 10.97 10.40
C PRO A 161 -13.47 11.15 10.62
N VAL A 162 -12.72 11.34 9.54
CA VAL A 162 -11.27 11.52 9.59
C VAL A 162 -10.83 12.70 8.72
N GLU A 163 -9.89 13.48 9.24
CA GLU A 163 -9.11 14.46 8.48
C GLU A 163 -7.72 13.87 8.22
N ILE A 164 -7.37 13.68 6.96
CA ILE A 164 -6.08 13.12 6.58
C ILE A 164 -5.07 14.23 6.33
N ILE A 165 -3.93 14.12 7.00
CA ILE A 165 -2.77 15.00 6.84
C ILE A 165 -1.69 14.21 6.10
N PRO A 166 -1.51 14.41 4.77
CA PRO A 166 -0.53 13.66 4.00
C PRO A 166 0.88 14.13 4.33
N LEU A 167 1.75 13.19 4.73
CA LEU A 167 3.16 13.43 4.99
C LEU A 167 4.02 12.44 4.19
N SER A 168 5.23 12.85 3.81
CA SER A 168 6.18 11.99 3.06
C SER A 168 7.23 11.30 3.94
N GLY A 169 7.36 11.69 5.21
CA GLY A 169 8.32 11.14 6.17
C GLY A 169 8.19 11.75 7.55
N SER A 170 8.91 11.20 8.54
CA SER A 170 8.88 11.60 9.96
C SER A 170 7.45 11.70 10.52
N ILE A 171 6.63 10.74 10.16
CA ILE A 171 5.19 10.72 10.46
C ILE A 171 4.97 10.61 11.98
N GLU A 172 5.86 9.91 12.67
CA GLU A 172 5.86 9.72 14.13
C GLU A 172 5.97 11.03 14.92
N LEU A 173 6.47 12.12 14.32
CA LEU A 173 6.52 13.42 14.96
C LEU A 173 5.13 14.08 15.07
N ALA A 174 4.22 13.79 14.16
CA ALA A 174 2.95 14.49 14.04
C ALA A 174 2.11 14.47 15.33
N PRO A 175 1.93 13.33 16.03
CA PRO A 175 1.22 13.32 17.32
C PRO A 175 1.97 14.05 18.42
N LEU A 176 3.30 13.99 18.44
CA LEU A 176 4.13 14.56 19.49
C LEU A 176 4.09 16.09 19.52
N ILE A 177 3.89 16.71 18.36
CA ILE A 177 3.79 18.17 18.22
C ILE A 177 2.35 18.66 18.06
N GLY A 178 1.36 17.79 18.24
CA GLY A 178 -0.06 18.14 18.16
C GLY A 178 -0.59 18.42 16.76
N LEU A 179 0.15 18.01 15.69
CA LEU A 179 -0.30 18.13 14.31
C LEU A 179 -1.42 17.13 13.98
N ALA A 180 -1.35 15.90 14.52
CA ALA A 180 -2.35 14.87 14.34
C ALA A 180 -2.64 14.12 15.64
N ASP A 181 -3.80 13.49 15.73
CA ASP A 181 -4.21 12.71 16.90
C ASP A 181 -3.73 11.25 16.79
N ARG A 182 -3.57 10.77 15.57
CA ARG A 182 -3.12 9.41 15.20
C ARG A 182 -2.20 9.48 13.98
N ILE A 183 -1.50 8.38 13.77
CA ILE A 183 -0.75 8.13 12.53
C ILE A 183 -1.18 6.81 11.91
N VAL A 184 -1.01 6.70 10.59
CA VAL A 184 -1.05 5.42 9.87
C VAL A 184 0.25 5.28 9.10
N ASP A 185 1.04 4.27 9.44
CA ASP A 185 2.34 4.04 8.81
C ASP A 185 2.71 2.55 8.78
N LEU A 186 3.80 2.24 8.06
CA LEU A 186 4.40 0.91 8.04
C LEU A 186 5.12 0.64 9.35
N VAL A 187 4.83 -0.52 9.91
CA VAL A 187 5.48 -1.03 11.10
C VAL A 187 6.13 -2.38 10.80
N GLU A 188 7.43 -2.45 10.87
CA GLU A 188 8.18 -3.69 10.74
C GLU A 188 8.40 -4.34 12.12
N THR A 189 9.16 -3.68 13.00
CA THR A 189 9.45 -4.13 14.35
C THR A 189 8.74 -3.33 15.45
N GLY A 190 8.18 -2.18 15.11
CA GLY A 190 7.57 -1.24 16.06
C GLY A 190 8.57 -0.45 16.91
N ARG A 191 9.88 -0.62 16.70
CA ARG A 191 10.92 0.04 17.51
C ARG A 191 10.84 1.56 17.40
N THR A 192 10.73 2.10 16.17
CA THR A 192 10.63 3.55 15.95
C THR A 192 9.43 4.17 16.67
N LEU A 193 8.27 3.50 16.65
CA LEU A 193 7.10 3.96 17.39
C LEU A 193 7.38 4.01 18.89
N LYS A 194 7.91 2.92 19.43
CA LYS A 194 8.20 2.79 20.86
C LYS A 194 9.25 3.81 21.33
N ASP A 195 10.33 4.01 20.56
CA ASP A 195 11.38 4.97 20.87
C ASP A 195 10.84 6.43 20.88
N ASN A 196 9.72 6.70 20.20
CA ASN A 196 9.02 7.98 20.19
C ASN A 196 7.78 8.03 21.09
N GLY A 197 7.59 7.06 22.01
CA GLY A 197 6.45 7.06 22.94
C GLY A 197 5.10 6.80 22.30
N LEU A 198 5.08 6.17 21.11
CA LEU A 198 3.87 5.78 20.39
C LEU A 198 3.63 4.27 20.56
N GLU A 199 2.37 3.86 20.51
CA GLU A 199 1.95 2.47 20.51
C GLU A 199 1.00 2.16 19.35
N ILE A 200 1.01 0.89 18.91
CA ILE A 200 0.09 0.41 17.90
C ILE A 200 -1.29 0.29 18.54
N VAL A 201 -2.27 1.00 17.98
CA VAL A 201 -3.67 0.93 18.36
C VAL A 201 -4.36 -0.23 17.67
N GLU A 202 -4.16 -0.35 16.36
CA GLU A 202 -4.76 -1.40 15.53
C GLU A 202 -3.94 -1.66 14.27
N VAL A 203 -3.90 -2.92 13.82
CA VAL A 203 -3.28 -3.31 12.55
C VAL A 203 -4.35 -3.28 11.47
N ILE A 204 -4.11 -2.51 10.41
CA ILE A 204 -5.01 -2.40 9.27
C ILE A 204 -4.86 -3.60 8.34
N THR A 205 -3.63 -3.90 7.94
CA THR A 205 -3.30 -5.03 7.05
C THR A 205 -1.82 -5.37 7.08
N ASP A 206 -1.50 -6.61 6.71
CA ASP A 206 -0.13 -7.04 6.47
C ASP A 206 0.30 -6.67 5.04
N SER A 207 1.59 -6.40 4.85
CA SER A 207 2.22 -6.16 3.56
C SER A 207 3.46 -7.01 3.39
N SER A 208 3.69 -7.46 2.17
CA SER A 208 4.87 -8.18 1.71
C SER A 208 5.16 -7.82 0.25
N ALA A 209 6.32 -8.16 -0.26
CA ALA A 209 6.65 -7.96 -1.66
C ALA A 209 5.74 -8.81 -2.57
N ARG A 210 5.24 -8.20 -3.64
CA ARG A 210 4.34 -8.82 -4.64
C ARG A 210 4.95 -8.75 -6.02
N LEU A 211 4.75 -9.80 -6.80
CA LEU A 211 4.91 -9.74 -8.24
C LEU A 211 3.69 -9.07 -8.84
N LEU A 212 3.92 -8.00 -9.59
CA LEU A 212 2.89 -7.27 -10.33
C LEU A 212 3.01 -7.61 -11.80
N ILE A 213 1.87 -7.75 -12.49
CA ILE A 213 1.83 -8.02 -13.94
C ILE A 213 0.85 -7.05 -14.59
N ASN A 214 1.27 -6.45 -15.70
CA ASN A 214 0.40 -5.64 -16.54
C ASN A 214 -0.70 -6.51 -17.17
N ARG A 215 -1.96 -6.09 -17.08
CA ARG A 215 -3.11 -6.86 -17.61
C ARG A 215 -3.05 -7.06 -19.11
N ALA A 216 -2.73 -6.01 -19.87
CA ALA A 216 -2.61 -6.09 -21.33
C ALA A 216 -1.37 -6.92 -21.75
N GLY A 217 -0.25 -6.70 -21.04
CA GLY A 217 0.98 -7.50 -21.22
C GLY A 217 0.76 -8.99 -20.96
N TYR A 218 -0.08 -9.35 -19.98
CA TYR A 218 -0.45 -10.74 -19.74
C TYR A 218 -1.16 -11.39 -20.93
N GLN A 219 -1.95 -10.63 -21.68
CA GLN A 219 -2.62 -11.14 -22.89
C GLN A 219 -1.67 -11.27 -24.09
N THR A 220 -0.82 -10.27 -24.30
CA THR A 220 0.06 -10.19 -25.49
C THR A 220 1.35 -10.99 -25.37
N LYS A 221 1.87 -11.20 -24.15
CA LYS A 221 3.13 -11.90 -23.84
C LYS A 221 2.89 -13.06 -22.86
N ARG A 222 1.75 -13.72 -22.98
CA ARG A 222 1.27 -14.72 -22.01
C ARG A 222 2.31 -15.78 -21.65
N ASP A 223 2.93 -16.40 -22.66
CA ASP A 223 3.87 -17.49 -22.43
C ASP A 223 5.15 -17.04 -21.72
N GLU A 224 5.62 -15.82 -22.01
CA GLU A 224 6.80 -15.25 -21.37
C GLU A 224 6.47 -14.90 -19.90
N VAL A 225 5.30 -14.31 -19.65
CA VAL A 225 4.84 -13.95 -18.29
C VAL A 225 4.59 -15.20 -17.45
N LEU A 226 3.95 -16.23 -18.00
CA LEU A 226 3.73 -17.50 -17.29
C LEU A 226 5.05 -18.18 -16.93
N ARG A 227 6.06 -18.17 -17.83
CA ARG A 227 7.39 -18.70 -17.53
C ARG A 227 8.06 -17.94 -16.38
N LEU A 228 7.93 -16.60 -16.33
CA LEU A 228 8.42 -15.80 -15.22
C LEU A 228 7.73 -16.18 -13.91
N ILE A 229 6.40 -16.25 -13.88
CA ILE A 229 5.62 -16.63 -12.69
C ILE A 229 6.04 -18.03 -12.20
N GLN A 230 6.11 -19.03 -13.09
CA GLN A 230 6.50 -20.40 -12.74
C GLN A 230 7.95 -20.50 -12.24
N ALA A 231 8.86 -19.71 -12.82
CA ALA A 231 10.26 -19.69 -12.37
C ALA A 231 10.37 -19.12 -10.95
N LEU A 232 9.69 -18.02 -10.66
CA LEU A 232 9.65 -17.43 -9.32
C LEU A 232 8.92 -18.33 -8.31
N GLU A 233 7.80 -18.93 -8.69
CA GLU A 233 7.02 -19.84 -7.82
C GLU A 233 7.85 -21.03 -7.33
N LYS A 234 8.73 -21.58 -8.18
CA LYS A 234 9.63 -22.67 -7.80
C LYS A 234 10.66 -22.29 -6.75
N VAL A 235 11.06 -21.03 -6.71
CA VAL A 235 12.06 -20.51 -5.75
C VAL A 235 11.41 -20.16 -4.43
N ILE A 236 10.15 -19.68 -4.45
CA ILE A 236 9.42 -19.21 -3.26
C ILE A 236 8.90 -20.38 -2.39
N ARG A 237 8.72 -21.57 -2.99
CA ARG A 237 8.31 -22.78 -2.27
C ARG A 237 9.42 -23.32 -1.39
#